data_47c7eb5094a19905868042693f83b745
#
_entry.id   47c7eb5094a19905868042693f83b745
#
_cell.length_a   1.000
_cell.length_b   1.000
_cell.length_c   1.000
_cell.angle_alpha   90.00
_cell.angle_beta   90.00
_cell.angle_gamma   90.00
#
_symmetry.space_group_name_H-M   'P 1'
#
loop_
_entity.id
_entity.type
_entity.pdbx_description
1 polymer ?
#
loop_
_entity_poly.entity_id
_entity_poly.type
_entity_poly.pdbx_seq_one_letter_code
_entity_poly.pdbx_strand_id
1 'polypeptide(L)'
;MIHIKKLKNMKNKEFIIKAIMSGLLIGLCADINNRIGGLCGAFLFSIGLLTICMLELSLFTGKVGSSNDAKELFTTFVLNIFGVIIMRILFTFNNMFVLGIGCGMLMQIGVTAYKKNLPILTIMCVMAFILAGYKHCIAYAYNSLDVMSFALIVLGNIIGAKICYYGGVKL
;
A
#
# COMPACT_ATOMS: atom_id res chain seq x y z
N MET A 1 -33.54 -16.53 0.46
CA MET A 1 -32.34 -17.31 0.11
C MET A 1 -31.36 -16.54 -0.77
N ILE A 2 -31.79 -15.86 -1.84
CA ILE A 2 -30.94 -15.07 -2.77
C ILE A 2 -30.22 -13.91 -2.05
N HIS A 3 -30.91 -13.18 -1.17
CA HIS A 3 -30.32 -12.04 -0.45
C HIS A 3 -29.19 -12.44 0.50
N ILE A 4 -29.33 -13.57 1.22
CA ILE A 4 -28.29 -14.09 2.15
C ILE A 4 -27.05 -14.55 1.36
N LYS A 5 -27.24 -15.19 0.20
CA LYS A 5 -26.13 -15.61 -0.67
C LYS A 5 -25.37 -14.41 -1.23
N LYS A 6 -26.08 -13.33 -1.58
CA LYS A 6 -25.48 -12.06 -2.06
C LYS A 6 -24.64 -11.39 -0.95
N LEU A 7 -25.15 -11.32 0.28
CA LEU A 7 -24.42 -10.75 1.44
C LEU A 7 -23.18 -11.56 1.79
N LYS A 8 -23.23 -12.88 1.76
CA LYS A 8 -22.07 -13.76 2.00
C LYS A 8 -20.99 -13.58 0.93
N ASN A 9 -21.38 -13.46 -0.34
CA ASN A 9 -20.44 -13.19 -1.44
C ASN A 9 -19.78 -11.81 -1.33
N MET A 10 -20.51 -10.78 -0.87
CA MET A 10 -19.94 -9.44 -0.66
C MET A 10 -18.90 -9.46 0.47
N LYS A 11 -19.17 -10.12 1.59
CA LYS A 11 -18.20 -10.27 2.70
C LYS A 11 -16.94 -11.01 2.28
N ASN A 12 -17.09 -12.08 1.49
CA ASN A 12 -15.94 -12.83 0.98
C ASN A 12 -15.09 -11.99 0.03
N LYS A 13 -15.69 -11.18 -0.84
CA LYS A 13 -14.97 -10.29 -1.75
C LYS A 13 -14.20 -9.20 -1.01
N GLU A 14 -14.83 -8.59 -0.01
CA GLU A 14 -14.19 -7.59 0.84
C GLU A 14 -12.99 -8.18 1.59
N PHE A 15 -13.14 -9.37 2.16
CA PHE A 15 -12.06 -10.07 2.85
C PHE A 15 -10.85 -10.33 1.93
N ILE A 16 -11.09 -10.83 0.71
CA ILE A 16 -10.03 -11.08 -0.28
C ILE A 16 -9.28 -9.78 -0.62
N ILE A 17 -10.01 -8.70 -0.87
CA ILE A 17 -9.41 -7.39 -1.19
C ILE A 17 -8.56 -6.90 -0.01
N LYS A 18 -9.07 -6.96 1.23
CA LYS A 18 -8.33 -6.55 2.42
C LYS A 18 -7.07 -7.38 2.65
N ALA A 19 -7.11 -8.68 2.38
CA ALA A 19 -5.95 -9.55 2.54
C ALA A 19 -4.88 -9.27 1.45
N ILE A 20 -5.26 -9.13 0.18
CA ILE A 20 -4.32 -8.76 -0.88
C ILE A 20 -3.71 -7.39 -0.60
N MET A 21 -4.54 -6.40 -0.20
CA MET A 21 -4.05 -5.06 0.10
C MET A 21 -3.04 -5.05 1.25
N SER A 22 -3.23 -5.86 2.29
CA SER A 22 -2.22 -6.02 3.34
C SER A 22 -0.88 -6.49 2.78
N GLY A 23 -0.89 -7.45 1.87
CA GLY A 23 0.32 -7.92 1.19
C GLY A 23 0.98 -6.83 0.33
N LEU A 24 0.19 -6.06 -0.42
CA LEU A 24 0.69 -4.93 -1.22
C LEU A 24 1.36 -3.87 -0.33
N LEU A 25 0.76 -3.54 0.82
CA LEU A 25 1.30 -2.56 1.76
C LEU A 25 2.62 -3.05 2.40
N ILE A 26 2.68 -4.31 2.80
CA ILE A 26 3.93 -4.89 3.33
C ILE A 26 4.99 -4.94 2.24
N GLY A 27 4.65 -5.29 1.00
CA GLY A 27 5.57 -5.29 -0.13
C GLY A 27 6.11 -3.88 -0.47
N LEU A 28 5.25 -2.86 -0.46
CA LEU A 28 5.67 -1.46 -0.62
C LEU A 28 6.66 -1.05 0.48
N CYS A 29 6.36 -1.37 1.73
CA CYS A 29 7.21 -0.99 2.85
C CYS A 29 8.52 -1.79 2.88
N ALA A 30 8.54 -3.03 2.38
CA ALA A 30 9.75 -3.79 2.17
C ALA A 30 10.66 -3.13 1.11
N ASP A 31 10.10 -2.65 0.01
CA ASP A 31 10.87 -1.88 -1.00
C ASP A 31 11.42 -0.57 -0.42
N ILE A 32 10.62 0.16 0.37
CA ILE A 32 11.08 1.36 1.08
C ILE A 32 12.27 1.04 1.99
N ASN A 33 12.17 -0.01 2.81
CA ASN A 33 13.26 -0.42 3.68
C ASN A 33 14.52 -0.83 2.91
N ASN A 34 14.35 -1.55 1.80
CA ASN A 34 15.48 -1.96 0.95
C ASN A 34 16.18 -0.77 0.28
N ARG A 35 15.45 0.27 -0.10
CA ARG A 35 16.02 1.48 -0.72
C ARG A 35 16.73 2.39 0.26
N ILE A 36 16.19 2.51 1.48
CA ILE A 36 16.69 3.47 2.49
C ILE A 36 17.72 2.80 3.41
N GLY A 37 17.41 1.60 3.88
CA GLY A 37 18.25 0.84 4.82
C GLY A 37 18.29 1.42 6.24
N GLY A 38 19.03 0.74 7.11
CA GLY A 38 19.32 1.17 8.46
C GLY A 38 18.09 1.48 9.32
N LEU A 39 18.29 2.30 10.34
CA LEU A 39 17.23 2.66 11.29
C LEU A 39 16.06 3.41 10.62
N CYS A 40 16.37 4.28 9.66
CA CYS A 40 15.35 5.06 8.96
C CYS A 40 14.45 4.16 8.10
N GLY A 41 15.02 3.22 7.37
CA GLY A 41 14.26 2.23 6.60
C GLY A 41 13.36 1.37 7.48
N ALA A 42 13.90 0.87 8.61
CA ALA A 42 13.11 0.10 9.59
C ALA A 42 11.97 0.92 10.20
N PHE A 43 12.20 2.19 10.54
CA PHE A 43 11.15 3.09 11.03
C PHE A 43 10.05 3.29 9.98
N LEU A 44 10.41 3.56 8.74
CA LEU A 44 9.46 3.81 7.66
C LEU A 44 8.75 2.54 7.18
N PHE A 45 9.32 1.35 7.40
CA PHE A 45 8.62 0.08 7.19
C PHE A 45 7.32 -0.02 8.01
N SER A 46 7.28 0.60 9.19
CA SER A 46 6.10 0.58 10.07
C SER A 46 4.86 1.24 9.47
N ILE A 47 4.98 2.05 8.40
CA ILE A 47 3.85 2.62 7.63
C ILE A 47 2.87 1.50 7.23
N GLY A 48 3.39 0.37 6.77
CA GLY A 48 2.58 -0.77 6.34
C GLY A 48 1.69 -1.29 7.47
N LEU A 49 2.27 -1.60 8.62
CA LEU A 49 1.52 -2.12 9.77
C LEU A 49 0.56 -1.07 10.34
N LEU A 50 0.98 0.18 10.48
CA LEU A 50 0.11 1.26 10.95
C LEU A 50 -1.11 1.44 10.05
N THR A 51 -0.92 1.39 8.72
CA THR A 51 -2.02 1.49 7.75
C THR A 51 -2.96 0.29 7.85
N ILE A 52 -2.42 -0.92 7.99
CA ILE A 52 -3.20 -2.16 8.15
C ILE A 52 -4.05 -2.09 9.42
N CYS A 53 -3.49 -1.66 10.54
CA CYS A 53 -4.22 -1.50 11.80
C CYS A 53 -5.28 -0.39 11.72
N MET A 54 -4.93 0.77 11.17
CA MET A 54 -5.84 1.91 11.01
C MET A 54 -7.09 1.57 10.20
N LEU A 55 -6.98 0.64 9.25
CA LEU A 55 -8.03 0.30 8.28
C LEU A 55 -8.62 -1.10 8.50
N GLU A 56 -8.21 -1.77 9.56
CA GLU A 56 -8.66 -3.14 9.89
C GLU A 56 -8.51 -4.10 8.69
N LEU A 57 -7.36 -4.04 8.03
CA LEU A 57 -7.06 -4.95 6.93
C LEU A 57 -6.65 -6.33 7.45
N SER A 58 -6.66 -7.33 6.56
CA SER A 58 -6.40 -8.71 6.94
C SER A 58 -4.94 -9.08 6.75
N LEU A 59 -4.13 -9.03 7.82
CA LEU A 59 -2.74 -9.45 7.83
C LEU A 59 -2.59 -10.76 8.64
N PHE A 60 -1.96 -11.78 8.07
CA PHE A 60 -1.77 -13.09 8.70
C PHE A 60 -1.08 -12.99 10.06
N THR A 61 0.06 -12.30 10.14
CA THR A 61 0.84 -12.16 11.39
C THR A 61 0.09 -11.38 12.47
N GLY A 62 -0.84 -10.51 12.10
CA GLY A 62 -1.71 -9.81 13.04
C GLY A 62 -2.91 -10.64 13.52
N LYS A 63 -3.30 -11.68 12.77
CA LYS A 63 -4.46 -12.53 13.08
C LYS A 63 -4.11 -13.85 13.76
N VAL A 64 -2.92 -14.40 13.48
CA VAL A 64 -2.55 -15.75 13.90
C VAL A 64 -2.57 -15.96 15.42
N GLY A 65 -2.35 -14.91 16.20
CA GLY A 65 -2.41 -14.96 17.67
C GLY A 65 -3.83 -14.93 18.26
N SER A 66 -4.84 -14.55 17.49
CA SER A 66 -6.21 -14.32 17.99
C SER A 66 -7.30 -15.13 17.29
N SER A 67 -7.03 -15.68 16.10
CA SER A 67 -7.99 -16.47 15.34
C SER A 67 -7.70 -17.96 15.44
N ASN A 68 -8.75 -18.76 15.65
CA ASN A 68 -8.69 -20.23 15.65
C ASN A 68 -9.19 -20.83 14.31
N ASP A 69 -9.58 -20.00 13.34
CA ASP A 69 -10.03 -20.47 12.02
C ASP A 69 -8.82 -20.70 11.09
N ALA A 70 -8.35 -21.94 11.07
CA ALA A 70 -7.20 -22.36 10.25
C ALA A 70 -7.41 -22.07 8.76
N LYS A 71 -8.66 -22.16 8.25
CA LYS A 71 -8.96 -21.89 6.85
C LYS A 71 -8.84 -20.40 6.52
N GLU A 72 -9.38 -19.55 7.40
CA GLU A 72 -9.24 -18.10 7.26
C GLU A 72 -7.77 -17.68 7.32
N LEU A 73 -7.02 -18.22 8.30
CA LEU A 73 -5.59 -17.95 8.47
C LEU A 73 -4.78 -18.36 7.24
N PHE A 74 -4.98 -19.58 6.73
CA PHE A 74 -4.29 -20.05 5.53
C PHE A 74 -4.62 -19.20 4.30
N THR A 75 -5.90 -18.88 4.10
CA THR A 75 -6.34 -18.01 3.00
C THR A 75 -5.71 -16.63 3.11
N THR A 76 -5.69 -16.02 4.31
CA THR A 76 -5.07 -14.73 4.55
C THR A 76 -3.57 -14.78 4.22
N PHE A 77 -2.85 -15.81 4.67
CA PHE A 77 -1.44 -16.02 4.38
C PHE A 77 -1.15 -16.04 2.87
N VAL A 78 -1.86 -16.88 2.13
CA VAL A 78 -1.68 -17.01 0.67
C VAL A 78 -1.93 -15.67 -0.05
N LEU A 79 -3.01 -14.97 0.31
CA LEU A 79 -3.35 -13.68 -0.30
C LEU A 79 -2.37 -12.56 0.08
N ASN A 80 -1.82 -12.58 1.31
CA ASN A 80 -0.76 -11.64 1.69
C ASN A 80 0.51 -11.89 0.86
N ILE A 81 0.96 -13.15 0.74
CA ILE A 81 2.13 -13.50 -0.08
C ILE A 81 1.92 -13.09 -1.54
N PHE A 82 0.72 -13.33 -2.10
CA PHE A 82 0.39 -12.89 -3.45
C PHE A 82 0.56 -11.38 -3.63
N GLY A 83 0.06 -10.58 -2.68
CA GLY A 83 0.23 -9.12 -2.69
C GLY A 83 1.70 -8.69 -2.63
N VAL A 84 2.51 -9.32 -1.76
CA VAL A 84 3.96 -9.05 -1.66
C VAL A 84 4.69 -9.37 -2.97
N ILE A 85 4.38 -10.51 -3.60
CA ILE A 85 4.99 -10.92 -4.87
C ILE A 85 4.68 -9.91 -5.98
N ILE A 86 3.44 -9.41 -6.07
CA ILE A 86 3.07 -8.36 -7.03
C ILE A 86 3.98 -7.13 -6.86
N MET A 87 4.14 -6.65 -5.63
CA MET A 87 4.97 -5.47 -5.36
C MET A 87 6.45 -5.73 -5.69
N ARG A 88 6.97 -6.90 -5.32
CA ARG A 88 8.34 -7.29 -5.64
C ARG A 88 8.60 -7.26 -7.15
N ILE A 89 7.72 -7.87 -7.94
CA ILE A 89 7.84 -7.88 -9.41
C ILE A 89 7.73 -6.45 -9.95
N LEU A 90 6.75 -5.68 -9.49
CA LEU A 90 6.52 -4.32 -9.95
C LEU A 90 7.77 -3.44 -9.75
N PHE A 91 8.35 -3.43 -8.54
CA PHE A 91 9.49 -2.58 -8.22
C PHE A 91 10.82 -3.04 -8.81
N THR A 92 10.89 -4.25 -9.38
CA THR A 92 12.06 -4.68 -10.16
C THR A 92 12.31 -3.77 -11.38
N PHE A 93 11.25 -3.21 -11.98
CA PHE A 93 11.38 -2.35 -13.17
C PHE A 93 11.97 -0.96 -12.90
N ASN A 94 11.90 -0.44 -11.71
CA ASN A 94 12.54 0.80 -11.23
C ASN A 94 12.53 2.00 -12.22
N ASN A 95 11.45 2.17 -12.98
CA ASN A 95 11.26 3.26 -13.94
C ASN A 95 10.35 4.38 -13.39
N MET A 96 10.26 5.51 -14.09
CA MET A 96 9.48 6.69 -13.66
C MET A 96 8.00 6.37 -13.37
N PHE A 97 7.39 5.50 -14.15
CA PHE A 97 6.01 5.06 -13.94
C PHE A 97 5.85 4.27 -12.62
N VAL A 98 6.73 3.30 -12.38
CA VAL A 98 6.70 2.46 -11.17
C VAL A 98 7.03 3.27 -9.92
N LEU A 99 8.02 4.16 -9.99
CA LEU A 99 8.34 5.09 -8.90
C LEU A 99 7.16 6.04 -8.62
N GLY A 100 6.41 6.41 -9.65
CA GLY A 100 5.14 7.13 -9.53
C GLY A 100 4.09 6.32 -8.76
N ILE A 101 3.93 5.02 -9.06
CA ILE A 101 2.98 4.15 -8.34
C ILE A 101 3.27 4.13 -6.84
N GLY A 102 4.53 3.93 -6.43
CA GLY A 102 4.93 3.94 -5.02
C GLY A 102 4.56 5.25 -4.32
N CYS A 103 4.84 6.40 -4.96
CA CYS A 103 4.46 7.70 -4.44
C CYS A 103 2.93 7.86 -4.35
N GLY A 104 2.18 7.49 -5.38
CA GLY A 104 0.71 7.57 -5.39
C GLY A 104 0.07 6.76 -4.26
N MET A 105 0.60 5.56 -3.98
CA MET A 105 0.16 4.73 -2.85
C MET A 105 0.41 5.45 -1.52
N LEU A 106 1.62 5.96 -1.29
CA LEU A 106 1.99 6.67 -0.05
C LEU A 106 1.16 7.94 0.15
N MET A 107 0.91 8.71 -0.91
CA MET A 107 0.08 9.91 -0.82
C MET A 107 -1.37 9.58 -0.45
N GLN A 108 -1.95 8.52 -1.02
CA GLN A 108 -3.31 8.07 -0.64
C GLN A 108 -3.37 7.63 0.83
N ILE A 109 -2.36 6.90 1.31
CA ILE A 109 -2.23 6.50 2.72
C ILE A 109 -2.13 7.75 3.60
N GLY A 110 -1.22 8.67 3.28
CA GLY A 110 -0.98 9.88 4.05
C GLY A 110 -2.22 10.77 4.18
N VAL A 111 -2.93 11.01 3.08
CA VAL A 111 -4.18 11.81 3.09
C VAL A 111 -5.27 11.10 3.92
N THR A 112 -5.41 9.79 3.79
CA THR A 112 -6.38 9.02 4.59
C THR A 112 -6.03 9.05 6.08
N ALA A 113 -4.75 8.90 6.40
CA ALA A 113 -4.25 8.95 7.78
C ALA A 113 -4.52 10.33 8.43
N TYR A 114 -4.24 11.43 7.70
CA TYR A 114 -4.54 12.78 8.18
C TYR A 114 -6.03 12.94 8.54
N LYS A 115 -6.92 12.49 7.65
CA LYS A 115 -8.37 12.56 7.86
C LYS A 115 -8.88 11.64 8.99
N LYS A 116 -8.09 10.64 9.37
CA LYS A 116 -8.34 9.76 10.53
C LYS A 116 -7.61 10.20 11.80
N ASN A 117 -7.15 11.45 11.87
CA ASN A 117 -6.43 12.05 13.00
C ASN A 117 -5.11 11.32 13.37
N LEU A 118 -4.40 10.83 12.35
CA LEU A 118 -3.08 10.19 12.49
C LEU A 118 -2.00 10.96 11.69
N PRO A 119 -1.73 12.24 12.04
CA PRO A 119 -0.82 13.10 11.26
C PRO A 119 0.61 12.58 11.20
N ILE A 120 1.06 11.84 12.21
CA ILE A 120 2.40 11.24 12.20
C ILE A 120 2.56 10.26 11.02
N LEU A 121 1.55 9.46 10.71
CA LEU A 121 1.58 8.56 9.56
C LEU A 121 1.64 9.32 8.23
N THR A 122 1.02 10.50 8.15
CA THR A 122 1.13 11.39 6.99
C THR A 122 2.57 11.87 6.79
N ILE A 123 3.23 12.32 7.88
CA ILE A 123 4.63 12.76 7.84
C ILE A 123 5.54 11.60 7.40
N MET A 124 5.33 10.41 7.95
CA MET A 124 6.08 9.21 7.58
C MET A 124 5.94 8.87 6.09
N CYS A 125 4.72 8.98 5.52
CA CYS A 125 4.49 8.74 4.10
C CYS A 125 5.25 9.74 3.21
N VAL A 126 5.30 11.02 3.61
CA VAL A 126 6.07 12.05 2.90
C VAL A 126 7.57 11.75 2.97
N MET A 127 8.10 11.47 4.15
CA MET A 127 9.50 11.07 4.32
C MET A 127 9.84 9.83 3.48
N ALA A 128 8.97 8.83 3.49
CA ALA A 128 9.18 7.59 2.77
C ALA A 128 9.30 7.79 1.26
N PHE A 129 8.40 8.56 0.61
CA PHE A 129 8.50 8.75 -0.83
C PHE A 129 9.74 9.56 -1.22
N ILE A 130 10.14 10.54 -0.41
CA ILE A 130 11.34 11.35 -0.67
C ILE A 130 12.60 10.48 -0.54
N LEU A 131 12.75 9.79 0.58
CA LEU A 131 13.96 9.02 0.90
C LEU A 131 14.10 7.75 0.03
N ALA A 132 13.00 7.09 -0.31
CA ALA A 132 13.01 5.94 -1.21
C ALA A 132 13.17 6.33 -2.70
N GLY A 133 13.15 7.62 -3.03
CA GLY A 133 13.30 8.12 -4.40
C GLY A 133 12.06 7.95 -5.27
N TYR A 134 10.89 7.71 -4.68
CA TYR A 134 9.63 7.67 -5.42
C TYR A 134 9.29 9.06 -5.99
N LYS A 135 8.51 9.09 -7.06
CA LYS A 135 8.30 10.32 -7.84
C LYS A 135 6.90 10.89 -7.65
N HIS A 136 6.83 12.08 -7.05
CA HIS A 136 5.60 12.86 -6.95
C HIS A 136 5.51 13.83 -8.14
N CYS A 137 4.44 13.77 -8.93
CA CYS A 137 4.34 14.50 -10.20
C CYS A 137 4.51 16.02 -10.03
N ILE A 138 3.86 16.64 -9.04
CA ILE A 138 3.95 18.10 -8.84
C ILE A 138 5.36 18.50 -8.38
N ALA A 139 5.99 17.73 -7.49
CA ALA A 139 7.37 17.99 -7.06
C ALA A 139 8.38 17.75 -8.19
N TYR A 140 8.12 16.79 -9.07
CA TYR A 140 8.96 16.53 -10.24
C TYR A 140 8.95 17.71 -11.23
N ALA A 141 7.78 18.33 -11.46
CA ALA A 141 7.66 19.48 -12.34
C ALA A 141 8.52 20.68 -11.92
N TYR A 142 8.85 20.82 -10.64
CA TYR A 142 9.79 21.83 -10.16
C TYR A 142 11.22 21.55 -10.61
N ASN A 143 11.60 20.27 -10.68
CA ASN A 143 13.00 19.89 -10.95
C ASN A 143 13.29 19.61 -12.43
N SER A 144 12.27 19.32 -13.23
CA SER A 144 12.44 18.91 -14.63
C SER A 144 11.19 19.21 -15.46
N LEU A 145 11.44 19.63 -16.70
CA LEU A 145 10.40 19.84 -17.74
C LEU A 145 10.37 18.70 -18.77
N ASP A 146 10.96 17.53 -18.47
CA ASP A 146 10.83 16.34 -19.33
C ASP A 146 9.39 15.83 -19.32
N VAL A 147 8.70 16.13 -20.42
CA VAL A 147 7.25 15.85 -20.60
C VAL A 147 6.95 14.35 -20.55
N MET A 148 7.82 13.51 -21.10
CA MET A 148 7.60 12.05 -21.11
C MET A 148 7.68 11.46 -19.69
N SER A 149 8.75 11.76 -18.98
CA SER A 149 8.89 11.32 -17.57
C SER A 149 7.78 11.87 -16.69
N PHE A 150 7.40 13.15 -16.88
CA PHE A 150 6.31 13.76 -16.15
C PHE A 150 4.98 13.00 -16.37
N ALA A 151 4.64 12.71 -17.64
CA ALA A 151 3.42 11.97 -17.96
C ALA A 151 3.39 10.56 -17.34
N LEU A 152 4.51 9.85 -17.38
CA LEU A 152 4.65 8.53 -16.74
C LEU A 152 4.46 8.60 -15.23
N ILE A 153 5.03 9.62 -14.58
CA ILE A 153 4.88 9.83 -13.14
C ILE A 153 3.42 10.16 -12.79
N VAL A 154 2.75 11.03 -13.56
CA VAL A 154 1.33 11.36 -13.35
C VAL A 154 0.46 10.09 -13.40
N LEU A 155 0.64 9.27 -14.45
CA LEU A 155 -0.08 8.00 -14.58
C LEU A 155 0.22 7.06 -13.41
N GLY A 156 1.48 6.95 -13.02
CA GLY A 156 1.89 6.16 -11.85
C GLY A 156 1.23 6.64 -10.56
N ASN A 157 1.25 7.95 -10.29
CA ASN A 157 0.62 8.53 -9.10
C ASN A 157 -0.90 8.23 -9.07
N ILE A 158 -1.59 8.36 -10.21
CA ILE A 158 -3.03 8.05 -10.31
C ILE A 158 -3.27 6.57 -10.01
N ILE A 159 -2.53 5.67 -10.66
CA ILE A 159 -2.72 4.22 -10.50
C ILE A 159 -2.41 3.79 -9.06
N GLY A 160 -1.31 4.25 -8.48
CA GLY A 160 -0.95 3.94 -7.09
C GLY A 160 -2.01 4.40 -6.09
N ALA A 161 -2.51 5.62 -6.23
CA ALA A 161 -3.60 6.13 -5.39
C ALA A 161 -4.88 5.30 -5.56
N LYS A 162 -5.25 4.90 -6.80
CA LYS A 162 -6.43 4.08 -7.06
C LYS A 162 -6.31 2.66 -6.53
N ILE A 163 -5.14 2.04 -6.62
CA ILE A 163 -4.87 0.73 -6.00
C ILE A 163 -5.17 0.79 -4.50
N CYS A 164 -4.64 1.78 -3.80
CA CYS A 164 -4.92 1.99 -2.39
C CYS A 164 -6.40 2.25 -2.11
N TYR A 165 -7.02 3.17 -2.84
CA TYR A 165 -8.42 3.54 -2.64
C TYR A 165 -9.37 2.34 -2.81
N TYR A 166 -9.24 1.57 -3.88
CA TYR A 166 -10.06 0.38 -4.12
C TYR A 166 -9.66 -0.80 -3.22
N GLY A 167 -8.43 -0.84 -2.73
CA GLY A 167 -7.95 -1.78 -1.73
C GLY A 167 -8.45 -1.51 -0.32
N GLY A 168 -9.23 -0.45 -0.11
CA GLY A 168 -9.83 -0.09 1.18
C GLY A 168 -9.12 1.04 1.92
N VAL A 169 -8.07 1.66 1.36
CA VAL A 169 -7.40 2.85 1.92
C VAL A 169 -8.22 4.10 1.60
N LYS A 170 -9.34 4.24 2.27
CA LYS A 170 -10.32 5.34 2.11
C LYS A 170 -10.98 5.66 3.45
N LEU A 171 -11.76 6.73 3.50
CA LEU A 171 -12.58 7.14 4.64
C LEU A 171 -13.78 6.21 4.81
#